data_e08c2284444ee34fd8438e615318f207
#
_entry.id   e08c2284444ee34fd8438e615318f207
#
_cell.length_a   1.000
_cell.length_b   1.000
_cell.length_c   1.000
_cell.angle_alpha   90.00
_cell.angle_beta   90.00
_cell.angle_gamma   90.00
#
_symmetry.space_group_name_H-M   'P 1'
#
loop_
_entity.id
_entity.type
_entity.pdbx_description
1 polymer ?
#
loop_
_entity_poly.entity_id
_entity_poly.type
_entity_poly.pdbx_seq_one_letter_code
_entity_poly.pdbx_strand_id
1 'polypeptide(L)'
;KILGLSGRLKAGEYKFSKMVQPVSVLETLAAGRTMIRHVTIPEGLTSKEVVTLLKEKTGLSGSINSIPLEGTLLPETYYYSFGNSRLEILNRMQKQFKSKMKELWGKRNLNIPLKTSYEAVVLASIIEKETAVREERFLISSVFTNRLYRKMRLQSDPTVIYGVTGKDANEPITRTDLRRKTSHNTYVIQGLPKTPICNPGIASIEAALPPATTGYFYFVAKGGGRHSFSKSLKEHNKNVKKWRKIKKNVSK
;
A
#
# COMPACT_ATOMS: atom_id res chain seq x y z
N LYS A 1 -31.11 -36.74 20.36
CA LYS A 1 -32.27 -35.83 20.53
C LYS A 1 -32.26 -35.07 21.85
N ILE A 2 -31.14 -35.07 22.57
CA ILE A 2 -30.95 -34.34 23.83
C ILE A 2 -30.93 -32.84 23.49
N LEU A 3 -31.84 -32.07 24.06
CA LEU A 3 -32.02 -30.63 23.96
C LEU A 3 -32.64 -30.06 22.63
N GLY A 4 -33.16 -30.85 21.72
CA GLY A 4 -33.80 -30.33 20.47
C GLY A 4 -32.88 -29.54 19.57
N LEU A 5 -31.52 -29.66 19.69
CA LEU A 5 -30.52 -28.87 19.02
C LEU A 5 -29.98 -29.53 17.74
N SER A 6 -30.39 -30.77 17.40
CA SER A 6 -29.82 -31.56 16.30
C SER A 6 -29.93 -30.92 14.90
N GLY A 7 -30.84 -29.97 14.67
CA GLY A 7 -30.97 -29.20 13.42
C GLY A 7 -30.40 -27.79 13.49
N ARG A 8 -29.79 -27.39 14.59
CA ARG A 8 -29.31 -26.02 14.83
C ARG A 8 -27.79 -25.86 14.86
N LEU A 9 -27.07 -26.99 14.76
CA LEU A 9 -25.59 -26.96 14.81
C LEU A 9 -25.04 -26.25 13.56
N LYS A 10 -24.24 -25.23 13.76
CA LYS A 10 -23.62 -24.46 12.70
C LYS A 10 -22.22 -24.96 12.41
N ALA A 11 -21.91 -25.21 11.13
CA ALA A 11 -20.56 -25.54 10.71
C ALA A 11 -19.61 -24.37 10.95
N GLY A 12 -18.36 -24.65 11.31
CA GLY A 12 -17.34 -23.62 11.53
C GLY A 12 -16.21 -24.11 12.42
N GLU A 13 -15.27 -23.25 12.68
CA GLU A 13 -14.17 -23.50 13.62
C GLU A 13 -14.55 -22.95 15.00
N TYR A 14 -14.35 -23.77 16.04
CA TYR A 14 -14.70 -23.42 17.39
C TYR A 14 -13.50 -23.61 18.32
N LYS A 15 -13.39 -22.78 19.34
CA LYS A 15 -12.38 -22.94 20.39
C LYS A 15 -13.05 -23.36 21.67
N PHE A 16 -12.59 -24.48 22.24
CA PHE A 16 -13.06 -24.97 23.52
C PHE A 16 -11.91 -25.07 24.52
N SER A 17 -12.21 -24.87 25.79
CA SER A 17 -11.27 -25.18 26.89
C SER A 17 -11.12 -26.68 27.03
N LYS A 18 -9.99 -27.14 27.61
CA LYS A 18 -9.72 -28.58 27.80
C LYS A 18 -10.79 -29.31 28.63
N MET A 19 -11.51 -28.60 29.49
CA MET A 19 -12.49 -29.17 30.45
C MET A 19 -13.89 -28.59 30.22
N VAL A 20 -14.27 -28.33 28.96
CA VAL A 20 -15.61 -27.83 28.63
C VAL A 20 -16.64 -28.95 28.81
N GLN A 21 -17.79 -28.62 29.40
CA GLN A 21 -18.89 -29.56 29.54
C GLN A 21 -19.57 -29.85 28.20
N PRO A 22 -20.02 -31.11 27.92
CA PRO A 22 -20.64 -31.46 26.63
C PRO A 22 -21.85 -30.60 26.25
N VAL A 23 -22.66 -30.19 27.24
CA VAL A 23 -23.80 -29.29 27.01
C VAL A 23 -23.37 -27.94 26.50
N SER A 24 -22.33 -27.34 27.09
CA SER A 24 -21.77 -26.05 26.64
C SER A 24 -21.16 -26.12 25.24
N VAL A 25 -20.64 -27.28 24.84
CA VAL A 25 -20.22 -27.52 23.45
C VAL A 25 -21.40 -27.42 22.49
N LEU A 26 -22.50 -28.14 22.80
CA LEU A 26 -23.71 -28.12 21.97
C LEU A 26 -24.34 -26.74 21.88
N GLU A 27 -24.42 -26.02 22.99
CA GLU A 27 -24.90 -24.64 23.03
C GLU A 27 -24.04 -23.70 22.21
N THR A 28 -22.71 -23.82 22.28
CA THR A 28 -21.76 -23.01 21.50
C THR A 28 -21.90 -23.27 20.00
N LEU A 29 -22.03 -24.55 19.60
CA LEU A 29 -22.23 -24.96 18.21
C LEU A 29 -23.60 -24.48 17.68
N ALA A 30 -24.66 -24.58 18.48
CA ALA A 30 -26.01 -24.13 18.13
C ALA A 30 -26.08 -22.60 18.02
N ALA A 31 -25.39 -21.89 18.90
CA ALA A 31 -25.28 -20.43 18.86
C ALA A 31 -24.40 -19.94 17.67
N GLY A 32 -23.55 -20.81 17.10
CA GLY A 32 -22.67 -20.45 16.00
C GLY A 32 -21.57 -19.45 16.38
N ARG A 33 -21.07 -19.53 17.62
CA ARG A 33 -19.95 -18.70 18.10
C ARG A 33 -18.62 -19.20 17.53
N THR A 34 -18.47 -19.07 16.22
CA THR A 34 -17.25 -19.49 15.49
C THR A 34 -16.05 -18.59 15.82
N MET A 35 -14.85 -19.12 15.69
CA MET A 35 -13.62 -18.35 15.74
C MET A 35 -13.54 -17.40 14.56
N ILE A 36 -13.28 -16.12 14.88
CA ILE A 36 -12.99 -15.12 13.86
C ILE A 36 -11.48 -15.04 13.68
N ARG A 37 -11.03 -15.29 12.48
CA ARG A 37 -9.64 -15.12 12.05
C ARG A 37 -9.46 -13.77 11.37
N HIS A 38 -8.22 -13.35 11.20
CA HIS A 38 -7.91 -12.12 10.45
C HIS A 38 -6.68 -12.29 9.57
N VAL A 39 -6.64 -11.48 8.53
CA VAL A 39 -5.48 -11.28 7.68
C VAL A 39 -5.24 -9.77 7.58
N THR A 40 -4.05 -9.34 7.96
CA THR A 40 -3.61 -7.95 7.78
C THR A 40 -2.82 -7.85 6.49
N ILE A 41 -3.22 -6.94 5.63
CA ILE A 41 -2.55 -6.63 4.37
C ILE A 41 -1.76 -5.34 4.59
N PRO A 42 -0.42 -5.40 4.62
CA PRO A 42 0.42 -4.22 4.76
C PRO A 42 0.24 -3.24 3.59
N GLU A 43 0.35 -1.94 3.89
CA GLU A 43 0.44 -0.89 2.87
C GLU A 43 1.68 -1.07 2.01
N GLY A 44 1.62 -0.64 0.75
CA GLY A 44 2.76 -0.68 -0.16
C GLY A 44 3.06 -2.03 -0.81
N LEU A 45 2.26 -3.08 -0.57
CA LEU A 45 2.37 -4.35 -1.29
C LEU A 45 1.84 -4.20 -2.72
N THR A 46 2.48 -4.88 -3.67
CA THR A 46 1.94 -5.09 -5.02
C THR A 46 0.73 -6.02 -4.96
N SER A 47 -0.14 -5.97 -5.96
CA SER A 47 -1.28 -6.89 -6.05
C SER A 47 -0.85 -8.35 -6.13
N LYS A 48 0.31 -8.65 -6.72
CA LYS A 48 0.91 -9.98 -6.74
C LYS A 48 1.29 -10.46 -5.34
N GLU A 49 1.95 -9.61 -4.56
CA GLU A 49 2.33 -9.92 -3.16
C GLU A 49 1.10 -10.13 -2.29
N VAL A 50 0.05 -9.31 -2.44
CA VAL A 50 -1.23 -9.48 -1.74
C VAL A 50 -1.85 -10.85 -2.06
N VAL A 51 -1.90 -11.23 -3.35
CA VAL A 51 -2.42 -12.54 -3.77
C VAL A 51 -1.59 -13.68 -3.17
N THR A 52 -0.27 -13.57 -3.14
CA THR A 52 0.63 -14.56 -2.51
C THR A 52 0.32 -14.69 -1.01
N LEU A 53 0.22 -13.57 -0.30
CA LEU A 53 -0.12 -13.56 1.12
C LEU A 53 -1.48 -14.23 1.39
N LEU A 54 -2.50 -13.96 0.58
CA LEU A 54 -3.82 -14.60 0.71
C LEU A 54 -3.77 -16.10 0.40
N LYS A 55 -2.93 -16.56 -0.54
CA LYS A 55 -2.75 -18.00 -0.83
C LYS A 55 -2.16 -18.76 0.35
N GLU A 56 -1.24 -18.15 1.08
CA GLU A 56 -0.57 -18.76 2.23
C GLU A 56 -1.44 -18.75 3.50
N LYS A 57 -2.52 -17.96 3.52
CA LYS A 57 -3.37 -17.84 4.71
C LYS A 57 -4.19 -19.12 4.94
N THR A 58 -3.94 -19.75 6.10
CA THR A 58 -4.70 -20.91 6.57
C THR A 58 -6.14 -20.55 6.91
N GLY A 59 -7.07 -21.47 6.68
CA GLY A 59 -8.51 -21.27 6.94
C GLY A 59 -9.27 -20.51 5.86
N LEU A 60 -8.59 -19.96 4.84
CA LEU A 60 -9.23 -19.51 3.61
C LEU A 60 -9.29 -20.63 2.58
N SER A 61 -10.39 -20.68 1.83
CA SER A 61 -10.66 -21.67 0.77
C SER A 61 -10.60 -21.08 -0.64
N GLY A 62 -10.64 -21.94 -1.64
CA GLY A 62 -10.68 -21.55 -3.05
C GLY A 62 -9.36 -21.01 -3.60
N SER A 63 -9.31 -20.76 -4.90
CA SER A 63 -8.16 -20.25 -5.64
C SER A 63 -8.39 -18.82 -6.11
N ILE A 64 -7.30 -18.08 -6.30
CA ILE A 64 -7.29 -16.78 -7.00
C ILE A 64 -6.59 -17.01 -8.33
N ASN A 65 -7.35 -16.93 -9.43
CA ASN A 65 -6.89 -17.28 -10.79
C ASN A 65 -6.30 -16.08 -11.54
N SER A 66 -6.56 -14.86 -11.09
CA SER A 66 -6.04 -13.64 -11.72
C SER A 66 -5.53 -12.66 -10.67
N ILE A 67 -4.45 -11.95 -11.02
CA ILE A 67 -3.93 -10.88 -10.18
C ILE A 67 -4.76 -9.60 -10.47
N PRO A 68 -5.34 -8.95 -9.44
CA PRO A 68 -6.05 -7.68 -9.63
C PRO A 68 -5.13 -6.59 -10.16
N LEU A 69 -5.72 -5.58 -10.79
CA LEU A 69 -4.98 -4.39 -11.22
C LEU A 69 -4.28 -3.74 -10.03
N GLU A 70 -3.08 -3.22 -10.29
CA GLU A 70 -2.29 -2.54 -9.27
C GLU A 70 -3.00 -1.30 -8.74
N GLY A 71 -2.90 -1.09 -7.42
CA GLY A 71 -3.53 0.05 -6.75
C GLY A 71 -5.05 -0.05 -6.58
N THR A 72 -5.65 -1.25 -6.71
CA THR A 72 -7.12 -1.43 -6.57
C THR A 72 -7.55 -2.15 -5.29
N LEU A 73 -6.60 -2.55 -4.46
CA LEU A 73 -6.85 -3.27 -3.22
C LEU A 73 -6.61 -2.34 -2.02
N LEU A 74 -7.56 -2.26 -1.09
CA LEU A 74 -7.34 -1.49 0.14
C LEU A 74 -6.49 -2.31 1.11
N PRO A 75 -5.29 -1.84 1.52
CA PRO A 75 -4.52 -2.45 2.60
C PRO A 75 -5.21 -2.18 3.94
N GLU A 76 -5.65 -3.25 4.59
CA GLU A 76 -6.36 -3.22 5.87
C GLU A 76 -6.34 -4.58 6.55
N THR A 77 -6.91 -4.68 7.75
CA THR A 77 -7.16 -5.97 8.42
C THR A 77 -8.55 -6.50 8.06
N TYR A 78 -8.59 -7.69 7.47
CA TYR A 78 -9.81 -8.37 7.03
C TYR A 78 -10.12 -9.56 7.91
N TYR A 79 -11.29 -9.52 8.54
CA TYR A 79 -11.80 -10.63 9.36
C TYR A 79 -12.51 -11.66 8.48
N TYR A 80 -12.35 -12.94 8.82
CA TYR A 80 -12.96 -14.07 8.11
C TYR A 80 -13.18 -15.26 9.05
N SER A 81 -14.13 -16.13 8.68
CA SER A 81 -14.35 -17.43 9.32
C SER A 81 -13.65 -18.52 8.54
N PHE A 82 -13.34 -19.63 9.18
CA PHE A 82 -12.78 -20.82 8.51
C PHE A 82 -13.67 -21.24 7.34
N GLY A 83 -13.07 -21.48 6.18
CA GLY A 83 -13.77 -21.82 4.95
C GLY A 83 -14.19 -20.63 4.08
N ASN A 84 -14.09 -19.38 4.56
CA ASN A 84 -14.35 -18.24 3.67
C ASN A 84 -13.43 -18.25 2.45
N SER A 85 -13.96 -17.79 1.32
CA SER A 85 -13.22 -17.78 0.06
C SER A 85 -12.15 -16.66 0.04
N ARG A 86 -10.96 -16.99 -0.49
CA ARG A 86 -9.92 -16.00 -0.80
C ARG A 86 -10.44 -14.92 -1.75
N LEU A 87 -11.29 -15.31 -2.70
CA LEU A 87 -11.90 -14.37 -3.65
C LEU A 87 -12.87 -13.42 -2.96
N GLU A 88 -13.61 -13.86 -1.95
CA GLU A 88 -14.46 -12.96 -1.15
C GLU A 88 -13.66 -11.88 -0.43
N ILE A 89 -12.51 -12.25 0.18
CA ILE A 89 -11.62 -11.26 0.81
C ILE A 89 -11.14 -10.26 -0.23
N LEU A 90 -10.68 -10.74 -1.38
CA LEU A 90 -10.20 -9.90 -2.47
C LEU A 90 -11.27 -8.93 -2.98
N ASN A 91 -12.50 -9.41 -3.16
CA ASN A 91 -13.64 -8.59 -3.58
C ASN A 91 -14.01 -7.53 -2.52
N ARG A 92 -13.90 -7.87 -1.23
CA ARG A 92 -14.09 -6.91 -0.15
C ARG A 92 -13.03 -5.82 -0.18
N MET A 93 -11.76 -6.15 -0.41
CA MET A 93 -10.66 -5.21 -0.56
C MET A 93 -10.94 -4.22 -1.70
N GLN A 94 -11.32 -4.72 -2.86
CA GLN A 94 -11.66 -3.91 -4.05
C GLN A 94 -12.88 -3.00 -3.80
N LYS A 95 -13.94 -3.55 -3.21
CA LYS A 95 -15.17 -2.81 -2.89
C LYS A 95 -14.89 -1.66 -1.92
N GLN A 96 -14.13 -1.93 -0.86
CA GLN A 96 -13.76 -0.91 0.13
C GLN A 96 -12.84 0.15 -0.47
N PHE A 97 -11.84 -0.25 -1.28
CA PHE A 97 -10.98 0.67 -2.00
C PHE A 97 -11.81 1.61 -2.90
N LYS A 98 -12.69 1.06 -3.74
CA LYS A 98 -13.55 1.85 -4.64
C LYS A 98 -14.43 2.84 -3.89
N SER A 99 -15.03 2.41 -2.78
CA SER A 99 -15.87 3.27 -1.93
C SER A 99 -15.05 4.41 -1.32
N LYS A 100 -13.88 4.07 -0.72
CA LYS A 100 -13.02 5.06 -0.07
C LYS A 100 -12.42 6.05 -1.07
N MET A 101 -11.99 5.55 -2.24
CA MET A 101 -11.46 6.41 -3.30
C MET A 101 -12.51 7.38 -3.83
N LYS A 102 -13.77 6.95 -3.99
CA LYS A 102 -14.87 7.84 -4.38
C LYS A 102 -15.09 8.96 -3.36
N GLU A 103 -15.08 8.62 -2.07
CA GLU A 103 -15.21 9.60 -0.98
C GLU A 103 -14.08 10.63 -1.01
N LEU A 104 -12.83 10.15 -1.03
CA LEU A 104 -11.64 11.01 -0.96
C LEU A 104 -11.49 11.89 -2.20
N TRP A 105 -11.74 11.33 -3.38
CA TRP A 105 -11.69 12.10 -4.63
C TRP A 105 -12.72 13.23 -4.66
N GLY A 106 -13.91 13.02 -4.07
CA GLY A 106 -14.94 14.06 -3.93
C GLY A 106 -14.52 15.25 -3.05
N LYS A 107 -13.61 14.99 -2.09
CA LYS A 107 -13.11 15.99 -1.14
C LYS A 107 -11.77 16.62 -1.55
N ARG A 108 -11.22 16.26 -2.73
CA ARG A 108 -9.89 16.72 -3.18
C ARG A 108 -9.81 18.23 -3.34
N ASN A 109 -8.62 18.77 -3.23
CA ASN A 109 -8.34 20.12 -3.71
C ASN A 109 -8.47 20.13 -5.25
N LEU A 110 -9.31 21.03 -5.79
CA LEU A 110 -9.53 21.14 -7.23
C LEU A 110 -8.31 21.69 -7.98
N ASN A 111 -7.42 22.40 -7.29
CA ASN A 111 -6.19 22.96 -7.82
C ASN A 111 -5.01 21.98 -7.63
N ILE A 112 -5.14 20.75 -8.15
CA ILE A 112 -4.04 19.77 -8.22
C ILE A 112 -3.82 19.33 -9.66
N PRO A 113 -2.59 18.96 -10.05
CA PRO A 113 -2.29 18.57 -11.44
C PRO A 113 -2.68 17.13 -11.73
N LEU A 114 -3.78 16.64 -11.15
CA LEU A 114 -4.33 15.30 -11.33
C LEU A 114 -5.71 15.41 -11.94
N LYS A 115 -5.93 14.75 -13.07
CA LYS A 115 -7.17 14.83 -13.84
C LYS A 115 -8.20 13.78 -13.43
N THR A 116 -7.75 12.65 -12.93
CA THR A 116 -8.56 11.49 -12.58
C THR A 116 -8.23 10.93 -11.20
N SER A 117 -9.18 10.22 -10.59
CA SER A 117 -8.94 9.49 -9.35
C SER A 117 -7.86 8.42 -9.52
N TYR A 118 -7.71 7.87 -10.71
CA TYR A 118 -6.66 6.91 -11.03
C TYR A 118 -5.26 7.55 -10.94
N GLU A 119 -5.07 8.76 -11.48
CA GLU A 119 -3.81 9.49 -11.35
C GLU A 119 -3.46 9.79 -9.88
N ALA A 120 -4.48 10.03 -9.04
CA ALA A 120 -4.27 10.19 -7.61
C ALA A 120 -3.76 8.90 -6.95
N VAL A 121 -4.28 7.73 -7.34
CA VAL A 121 -3.78 6.44 -6.86
C VAL A 121 -2.35 6.19 -7.34
N VAL A 122 -2.03 6.55 -8.59
CA VAL A 122 -0.65 6.45 -9.12
C VAL A 122 0.30 7.28 -8.27
N LEU A 123 -0.03 8.55 -8.01
CA LEU A 123 0.80 9.43 -7.17
C LEU A 123 0.90 8.90 -5.74
N ALA A 124 -0.22 8.45 -5.14
CA ALA A 124 -0.26 7.88 -3.79
C ALA A 124 0.64 6.65 -3.66
N SER A 125 0.69 5.78 -4.68
CA SER A 125 1.56 4.60 -4.67
C SER A 125 3.06 4.96 -4.67
N ILE A 126 3.43 6.08 -5.27
CA ILE A 126 4.80 6.60 -5.21
C ILE A 126 5.09 7.15 -3.81
N ILE A 127 4.19 7.97 -3.26
CA ILE A 127 4.32 8.53 -1.91
C ILE A 127 4.46 7.41 -0.87
N GLU A 128 3.65 6.34 -0.99
CA GLU A 128 3.69 5.17 -0.11
C GLU A 128 5.06 4.51 -0.06
N LYS A 129 5.73 4.40 -1.22
CA LYS A 129 7.05 3.77 -1.33
C LYS A 129 8.21 4.71 -0.98
N GLU A 130 7.98 6.02 -0.88
CA GLU A 130 9.03 7.02 -0.56
C GLU A 130 9.19 7.22 0.95
N THR A 131 8.13 7.11 1.75
CA THR A 131 8.24 7.34 3.19
C THR A 131 7.27 6.51 4.02
N ALA A 132 7.79 5.97 5.12
CA ALA A 132 6.97 5.40 6.19
C ALA A 132 6.53 6.47 7.21
N VAL A 133 7.12 7.69 7.17
CA VAL A 133 6.83 8.77 8.12
C VAL A 133 5.56 9.49 7.70
N ARG A 134 4.51 9.34 8.49
CA ARG A 134 3.16 9.86 8.19
C ARG A 134 3.15 11.37 7.93
N GLU A 135 3.87 12.14 8.74
CA GLU A 135 3.93 13.60 8.68
C GLU A 135 4.63 14.09 7.41
N GLU A 136 5.53 13.29 6.82
CA GLU A 136 6.27 13.68 5.62
C GLU A 136 5.50 13.38 4.34
N ARG A 137 4.42 12.55 4.36
CA ARG A 137 3.65 12.21 3.15
C ARG A 137 3.12 13.44 2.42
N PHE A 138 2.60 14.43 3.14
CA PHE A 138 2.12 15.69 2.55
C PHE A 138 3.24 16.55 1.95
N LEU A 139 4.42 16.54 2.56
CA LEU A 139 5.58 17.27 2.05
C LEU A 139 6.14 16.59 0.79
N ILE A 140 6.26 15.28 0.79
CA ILE A 140 6.68 14.51 -0.39
C ILE A 140 5.68 14.68 -1.53
N SER A 141 4.37 14.60 -1.22
CA SER A 141 3.30 14.89 -2.18
C SER A 141 3.45 16.28 -2.77
N SER A 142 3.77 17.30 -1.96
CA SER A 142 3.97 18.67 -2.45
C SER A 142 5.14 18.78 -3.43
N VAL A 143 6.25 18.05 -3.19
CA VAL A 143 7.38 18.01 -4.13
C VAL A 143 6.95 17.43 -5.47
N PHE A 144 6.27 16.28 -5.48
CA PHE A 144 5.82 15.67 -6.73
C PHE A 144 4.78 16.54 -7.45
N THR A 145 3.84 17.13 -6.73
CA THR A 145 2.84 18.06 -7.27
C THR A 145 3.50 19.28 -7.90
N ASN A 146 4.47 19.90 -7.22
CA ASN A 146 5.23 21.04 -7.75
C ASN A 146 6.01 20.65 -9.02
N ARG A 147 6.60 19.45 -9.05
CA ARG A 147 7.28 18.92 -10.23
C ARG A 147 6.32 18.70 -11.41
N LEU A 148 5.14 18.14 -11.15
CA LEU A 148 4.11 17.96 -12.17
C LEU A 148 3.67 19.29 -12.78
N TYR A 149 3.42 20.32 -11.96
CA TYR A 149 3.09 21.67 -12.45
C TYR A 149 4.21 22.26 -13.32
N ARG A 150 5.47 22.01 -12.97
CA ARG A 150 6.64 22.51 -13.73
C ARG A 150 7.04 21.58 -14.86
N LYS A 151 6.27 20.53 -15.15
CA LYS A 151 6.62 19.51 -16.14
C LYS A 151 8.02 18.90 -15.91
N MET A 152 8.45 18.83 -14.65
CA MET A 152 9.69 18.16 -14.26
C MET A 152 9.46 16.65 -14.15
N ARG A 153 10.50 15.86 -14.40
CA ARG A 153 10.49 14.41 -14.13
C ARG A 153 10.37 14.15 -12.62
N LEU A 154 9.62 13.11 -12.22
CA LEU A 154 9.43 12.81 -10.79
C LEU A 154 10.68 12.21 -10.15
N GLN A 155 11.48 11.45 -10.90
CA GLN A 155 12.77 10.89 -10.47
C GLN A 155 12.67 10.15 -9.11
N SER A 156 11.73 9.23 -9.02
CA SER A 156 11.47 8.39 -7.86
C SER A 156 12.06 7.00 -8.08
N ASP A 157 12.97 6.58 -7.21
CA ASP A 157 13.65 5.29 -7.26
C ASP A 157 12.68 4.10 -7.25
N PRO A 158 11.63 4.06 -6.39
CA PRO A 158 10.65 2.99 -6.39
C PRO A 158 9.98 2.71 -7.74
N THR A 159 9.81 3.74 -8.57
CA THR A 159 9.23 3.59 -9.91
C THR A 159 10.17 2.86 -10.86
N VAL A 160 11.47 3.00 -10.66
CA VAL A 160 12.50 2.26 -11.43
C VAL A 160 12.50 0.79 -11.02
N ILE A 161 12.52 0.51 -9.71
CA ILE A 161 12.48 -0.85 -9.17
C ILE A 161 11.27 -1.60 -9.72
N TYR A 162 10.08 -1.00 -9.62
CA TYR A 162 8.84 -1.60 -10.14
C TYR A 162 8.88 -1.83 -11.65
N GLY A 163 9.47 -0.90 -12.39
CA GLY A 163 9.57 -0.98 -13.86
C GLY A 163 10.57 -2.00 -14.39
N VAL A 164 11.48 -2.50 -13.53
CA VAL A 164 12.48 -3.52 -13.90
C VAL A 164 11.96 -4.89 -13.48
N THR A 165 11.46 -5.66 -14.44
CA THR A 165 10.93 -7.01 -14.19
C THR A 165 12.00 -7.92 -13.57
N GLY A 166 11.64 -8.61 -12.48
CA GLY A 166 12.50 -9.58 -11.80
C GLY A 166 13.54 -9.01 -10.85
N LYS A 167 13.55 -7.69 -10.62
CA LYS A 167 14.40 -7.08 -9.61
C LYS A 167 13.76 -7.18 -8.23
N ASP A 168 14.50 -7.66 -7.24
CA ASP A 168 14.10 -7.62 -5.85
C ASP A 168 14.05 -6.16 -5.37
N ALA A 169 13.05 -5.81 -4.56
CA ALA A 169 12.91 -4.48 -3.97
C ALA A 169 14.12 -4.09 -3.09
N ASN A 170 14.88 -5.08 -2.59
CA ASN A 170 16.06 -4.88 -1.77
C ASN A 170 17.36 -4.72 -2.58
N GLU A 171 17.33 -4.99 -3.90
CA GLU A 171 18.51 -4.83 -4.74
C GLU A 171 18.80 -3.35 -5.02
N PRO A 172 20.08 -2.92 -4.95
CA PRO A 172 20.45 -1.54 -5.24
C PRO A 172 20.19 -1.19 -6.72
N ILE A 173 19.66 0.01 -6.95
CA ILE A 173 19.44 0.53 -8.29
C ILE A 173 20.79 0.85 -8.94
N THR A 174 21.01 0.33 -10.15
CA THR A 174 22.21 0.60 -10.94
C THR A 174 22.02 1.84 -11.83
N ARG A 175 23.13 2.38 -12.35
CA ARG A 175 23.08 3.45 -13.34
C ARG A 175 22.38 3.02 -14.64
N THR A 176 22.46 1.74 -15.00
CA THR A 176 21.78 1.16 -16.15
C THR A 176 20.26 1.16 -15.92
N ASP A 177 19.79 0.78 -14.73
CA ASP A 177 18.37 0.80 -14.37
C ASP A 177 17.79 2.21 -14.49
N LEU A 178 18.49 3.25 -13.99
CA LEU A 178 18.07 4.65 -14.10
C LEU A 178 17.91 5.14 -15.55
N ARG A 179 18.59 4.53 -16.51
CA ARG A 179 18.51 4.88 -17.94
C ARG A 179 17.55 3.99 -18.74
N ARG A 180 17.09 2.88 -18.14
CA ARG A 180 16.23 1.91 -18.81
C ARG A 180 14.89 2.55 -19.19
N LYS A 181 14.51 2.47 -20.45
CA LYS A 181 13.21 2.96 -20.94
C LYS A 181 12.11 1.96 -20.54
N THR A 182 11.33 2.30 -19.52
CA THR A 182 10.10 1.59 -19.13
C THR A 182 8.98 2.60 -18.95
N SER A 183 7.74 2.14 -18.99
CA SER A 183 6.56 3.00 -18.75
C SER A 183 6.44 3.49 -17.30
N HIS A 184 7.32 3.02 -16.41
CA HIS A 184 7.32 3.38 -15.00
C HIS A 184 8.55 4.20 -14.59
N ASN A 185 9.65 4.16 -15.36
CA ASN A 185 10.87 4.86 -14.99
C ASN A 185 10.72 6.39 -15.05
N THR A 186 10.42 7.02 -13.92
CA THR A 186 10.22 8.47 -13.81
C THR A 186 11.52 9.30 -13.93
N TYR A 187 12.69 8.68 -14.11
CA TYR A 187 13.93 9.36 -14.55
C TYR A 187 13.95 9.60 -16.06
N VAL A 188 13.17 8.83 -16.81
CA VAL A 188 13.14 8.86 -18.29
C VAL A 188 11.83 9.45 -18.80
N ILE A 189 10.70 9.02 -18.25
CA ILE A 189 9.37 9.54 -18.63
C ILE A 189 9.07 10.89 -17.98
N GLN A 190 8.20 11.66 -18.60
CA GLN A 190 7.63 12.88 -18.04
C GLN A 190 6.26 12.58 -17.40
N GLY A 191 5.99 13.18 -16.22
CA GLY A 191 4.73 12.99 -15.53
C GLY A 191 4.68 11.70 -14.72
N LEU A 192 3.45 11.21 -14.50
CA LEU A 192 3.18 10.00 -13.75
C LEU A 192 3.50 8.73 -14.52
N PRO A 193 3.89 7.63 -13.86
CA PRO A 193 4.00 6.32 -14.50
C PRO A 193 2.64 5.81 -14.97
N LYS A 194 2.67 4.80 -15.86
CA LYS A 194 1.47 4.25 -16.51
C LYS A 194 0.46 3.65 -15.51
N THR A 195 0.94 3.02 -14.44
CA THR A 195 0.11 2.39 -13.40
C THR A 195 0.64 2.72 -12.01
N PRO A 196 -0.16 2.52 -10.95
CA PRO A 196 0.36 2.46 -9.60
C PRO A 196 1.49 1.42 -9.49
N ILE A 197 2.38 1.59 -8.53
CA ILE A 197 3.51 0.68 -8.27
C ILE A 197 3.32 -0.18 -7.02
N CYS A 198 2.21 0.01 -6.32
CA CYS A 198 1.76 -0.78 -5.18
C CYS A 198 0.30 -0.44 -4.85
N ASN A 199 -0.27 -1.13 -3.87
CA ASN A 199 -1.55 -0.76 -3.26
C ASN A 199 -1.27 0.21 -2.10
N PRO A 200 -1.57 1.51 -2.25
CA PRO A 200 -1.29 2.51 -1.22
C PRO A 200 -2.31 2.46 -0.09
N GLY A 201 -1.88 2.82 1.11
CA GLY A 201 -2.76 3.07 2.24
C GLY A 201 -3.56 4.36 2.09
N ILE A 202 -4.60 4.50 2.92
CA ILE A 202 -5.48 5.69 2.92
C ILE A 202 -4.68 6.97 3.15
N ALA A 203 -3.72 6.97 4.07
CA ALA A 203 -2.93 8.16 4.40
C ALA A 203 -2.10 8.68 3.21
N SER A 204 -1.61 7.80 2.33
CA SER A 204 -0.89 8.21 1.11
C SER A 204 -1.84 8.74 0.04
N ILE A 205 -3.06 8.18 -0.06
CA ILE A 205 -4.11 8.70 -0.94
C ILE A 205 -4.55 10.10 -0.46
N GLU A 206 -4.79 10.24 0.84
CA GLU A 206 -5.11 11.54 1.45
C GLU A 206 -4.02 12.57 1.16
N ALA A 207 -2.75 12.21 1.30
CA ALA A 207 -1.64 13.12 1.02
C ALA A 207 -1.55 13.55 -0.46
N ALA A 208 -1.99 12.70 -1.39
CA ALA A 208 -1.98 13.01 -2.83
C ALA A 208 -3.06 14.04 -3.25
N LEU A 209 -4.12 14.18 -2.47
CA LEU A 209 -5.32 14.96 -2.85
C LEU A 209 -5.29 16.42 -2.39
N PRO A 210 -4.92 16.76 -1.13
CA PRO A 210 -4.58 18.07 -0.67
C PRO A 210 -3.09 18.14 -0.28
N PRO A 211 -2.14 18.18 -1.25
CA PRO A 211 -0.74 18.28 -0.90
C PRO A 211 -0.46 19.57 -0.10
N ALA A 212 0.55 19.54 0.76
CA ALA A 212 0.99 20.74 1.46
C ALA A 212 1.42 21.83 0.45
N THR A 213 1.01 23.07 0.68
CA THR A 213 1.44 24.18 -0.16
C THR A 213 2.87 24.58 0.23
N THR A 214 3.83 24.16 -0.58
CA THR A 214 5.25 24.44 -0.36
C THR A 214 5.94 24.87 -1.64
N GLY A 215 7.15 25.43 -1.53
CA GLY A 215 8.01 25.70 -2.69
C GLY A 215 9.08 24.63 -2.91
N TYR A 216 8.92 23.43 -2.36
CA TYR A 216 9.94 22.38 -2.45
C TYR A 216 9.86 21.63 -3.79
N PHE A 217 11.03 21.36 -4.36
CA PHE A 217 11.22 20.58 -5.59
C PHE A 217 12.11 19.35 -5.39
N TYR A 218 12.79 19.25 -4.25
CA TYR A 218 13.77 18.23 -3.95
C TYR A 218 13.63 17.74 -2.52
N PHE A 219 13.91 16.47 -2.31
CA PHE A 219 14.13 15.90 -0.98
C PHE A 219 15.26 14.87 -1.03
N VAL A 220 15.88 14.62 0.11
CA VAL A 220 16.92 13.61 0.29
C VAL A 220 16.88 13.10 1.72
N ALA A 221 17.17 11.83 1.92
CA ALA A 221 17.25 11.26 3.26
C ALA A 221 18.20 12.04 4.18
N LYS A 222 17.84 12.17 5.47
CA LYS A 222 18.66 12.80 6.50
C LYS A 222 18.96 11.90 7.69
N GLY A 223 18.50 10.64 7.66
CA GLY A 223 18.58 9.67 8.76
C GLY A 223 17.26 9.53 9.50
N GLY A 224 17.10 8.40 10.25
CA GLY A 224 15.89 8.11 11.00
C GLY A 224 14.62 7.99 10.15
N GLY A 225 14.73 7.54 8.90
CA GLY A 225 13.61 7.43 7.96
C GLY A 225 13.04 8.77 7.47
N ARG A 226 13.69 9.90 7.82
CA ARG A 226 13.22 11.26 7.51
C ARG A 226 14.00 11.90 6.38
N HIS A 227 13.43 13.01 5.82
CA HIS A 227 13.98 13.72 4.68
C HIS A 227 14.28 15.20 4.97
N SER A 228 15.26 15.74 4.26
CA SER A 228 15.52 17.18 4.12
C SER A 228 14.92 17.65 2.81
N PHE A 229 14.06 18.64 2.86
CA PHE A 229 13.40 19.26 1.70
C PHE A 229 14.14 20.50 1.25
N SER A 230 14.12 20.80 -0.06
CA SER A 230 14.85 21.91 -0.66
C SER A 230 14.06 22.56 -1.79
N LYS A 231 14.18 23.89 -1.92
CA LYS A 231 13.56 24.67 -3.00
C LYS A 231 14.43 24.72 -4.26
N SER A 232 15.74 24.60 -4.12
CA SER A 232 16.70 24.70 -5.22
C SER A 232 17.63 23.49 -5.31
N LEU A 233 18.16 23.23 -6.50
CA LEU A 233 19.16 22.18 -6.73
C LEU A 233 20.46 22.43 -5.93
N LYS A 234 20.85 23.70 -5.74
CA LYS A 234 22.03 24.07 -4.95
C LYS A 234 21.86 23.64 -3.49
N GLU A 235 20.70 23.91 -2.90
CA GLU A 235 20.38 23.50 -1.52
C GLU A 235 20.28 21.97 -1.41
N HIS A 236 19.63 21.31 -2.38
CA HIS A 236 19.55 19.86 -2.45
C HIS A 236 20.94 19.22 -2.46
N ASN A 237 21.83 19.68 -3.33
CA ASN A 237 23.20 19.16 -3.42
C ASN A 237 23.98 19.34 -2.10
N LYS A 238 23.76 20.44 -1.35
CA LYS A 238 24.31 20.64 -0.02
C LYS A 238 23.78 19.56 0.96
N ASN A 239 22.47 19.26 0.93
CA ASN A 239 21.86 18.24 1.78
C ASN A 239 22.31 16.82 1.38
N VAL A 240 22.47 16.52 0.10
CA VAL A 240 23.05 15.26 -0.40
C VAL A 240 24.47 15.05 0.16
N LYS A 241 25.33 16.10 0.14
CA LYS A 241 26.68 16.04 0.71
C LYS A 241 26.64 15.73 2.22
N LYS A 242 25.71 16.36 2.98
CA LYS A 242 25.53 16.08 4.40
C LYS A 242 25.11 14.62 4.64
N TRP A 243 24.10 14.13 3.88
CA TRP A 243 23.62 12.76 3.99
C TRP A 243 24.71 11.73 3.72
N ARG A 244 25.53 11.93 2.67
CA ARG A 244 26.68 11.05 2.35
C ARG A 244 27.68 10.95 3.49
N LYS A 245 27.95 12.06 4.22
CA LYS A 245 28.83 12.04 5.40
C LYS A 245 28.21 11.23 6.55
N ILE A 246 26.93 11.43 6.84
CA ILE A 246 26.21 10.67 7.88
C ILE A 246 26.26 9.17 7.56
N LYS A 247 25.89 8.76 6.33
CA LYS A 247 25.91 7.36 5.90
C LYS A 247 27.27 6.72 6.04
N LYS A 248 28.36 7.42 5.71
CA LYS A 248 29.73 6.93 5.86
C LYS A 248 30.14 6.69 7.32
N ASN A 249 29.62 7.50 8.25
CA ASN A 249 29.91 7.37 9.67
C ASN A 249 29.10 6.25 10.36
N VAL A 250 27.93 5.91 9.83
CA VAL A 250 27.09 4.80 10.35
C VAL A 250 27.56 3.44 9.82
N SER A 251 28.32 3.40 8.72
CA SER A 251 28.83 2.17 8.09
C SER A 251 30.27 1.82 8.55
N LYS A 252 30.81 2.53 9.53
CA LYS A 252 32.03 2.25 10.29
C LYS A 252 31.65 1.78 11.70
#